data_5e3debe4d488362133d26d4490d8614d
#
_entry.id   5e3debe4d488362133d26d4490d8614d
#
_cell.length_a   1.000
_cell.length_b   1.000
_cell.length_c   1.000
_cell.angle_alpha   90.00
_cell.angle_beta   90.00
_cell.angle_gamma   90.00
#
_symmetry.space_group_name_H-M   'P 1'
#
loop_
_entity.id
_entity.type
_entity.pdbx_description
1 polymer ?
#
loop_
_entity_poly.entity_id
_entity_poly.type
_entity_poly.pdbx_seq_one_letter_code
_entity_poly.pdbx_strand_id
1 'polypeptide(L)'
;MSMAHDATVRGHTRRLPFTLDAGIAPRARLGLVVLATDHTIEHEWRRILADVPGVGLYQSRILNDARITPETLAAMEDRLADATAVIMPGVPLDVVAFGCTSATMVIGEERVAVRINAVRPQARVTTPITAAFAAFKALGARRLAVLTPYRDDVNATMRRYVEARGFTVATFGTFGEEDDHKVARISEASVRDAALALGRDPGVDAVFVACTSLRVAAIAAGVEAALGKPVTSSNHAMAWHTLRLAGIADPLPRWGRLFALSG
;
A
#
# COMPACT_ATOMS: atom_id res chain seq x y z
N MET A 1 48.53 -48.49 -19.38
CA MET A 1 48.08 -47.09 -19.58
C MET A 1 46.70 -47.16 -20.19
N SER A 2 45.70 -47.04 -19.39
CA SER A 2 44.28 -47.10 -19.81
C SER A 2 43.82 -45.68 -20.10
N MET A 3 43.48 -45.40 -21.34
CA MET A 3 42.85 -44.15 -21.75
C MET A 3 41.35 -44.19 -21.36
N ALA A 4 41.02 -43.43 -20.34
CA ALA A 4 39.61 -43.23 -19.99
C ALA A 4 38.89 -42.48 -21.10
N HIS A 5 37.86 -43.09 -21.69
CA HIS A 5 36.94 -42.46 -22.63
C HIS A 5 36.07 -41.51 -21.86
N ASP A 6 36.27 -40.22 -22.12
CA ASP A 6 35.37 -39.16 -21.71
C ASP A 6 34.10 -39.26 -22.57
N ALA A 7 33.07 -39.91 -22.03
CA ALA A 7 31.76 -39.99 -22.66
C ALA A 7 31.03 -38.65 -22.48
N THR A 8 31.31 -37.68 -23.37
CA THR A 8 30.48 -36.47 -23.49
C THR A 8 29.05 -36.88 -23.86
N VAL A 9 28.16 -36.85 -22.88
CA VAL A 9 26.73 -36.98 -23.08
C VAL A 9 26.25 -35.81 -23.93
N ARG A 10 26.23 -35.97 -25.25
CA ARG A 10 25.57 -35.03 -26.15
C ARG A 10 24.07 -35.23 -26.03
N GLY A 11 23.46 -34.56 -25.00
CA GLY A 11 22.03 -34.52 -24.86
C GLY A 11 21.42 -33.74 -26.04
N HIS A 12 20.61 -34.40 -26.87
CA HIS A 12 19.85 -33.73 -27.92
C HIS A 12 18.69 -32.96 -27.27
N THR A 13 18.77 -31.61 -27.23
CA THR A 13 17.66 -30.75 -26.80
C THR A 13 16.52 -30.85 -27.81
N ARG A 14 15.40 -31.44 -27.44
CA ARG A 14 14.17 -31.52 -28.27
C ARG A 14 13.28 -30.30 -27.98
N ARG A 15 12.92 -29.54 -29.01
CA ARG A 15 11.87 -28.50 -28.91
C ARG A 15 10.52 -29.19 -28.87
N LEU A 16 9.71 -28.84 -27.87
CA LEU A 16 8.35 -29.35 -27.68
C LEU A 16 7.32 -28.30 -28.11
N PRO A 17 6.18 -28.72 -28.64
CA PRO A 17 5.08 -27.79 -28.91
C PRO A 17 4.53 -27.22 -27.61
N PHE A 18 4.08 -25.98 -27.62
CA PHE A 18 3.42 -25.31 -26.50
C PHE A 18 2.34 -24.35 -27.02
N THR A 19 1.40 -24.01 -26.16
CA THR A 19 0.41 -22.97 -26.37
C THR A 19 0.59 -21.88 -25.32
N LEU A 20 0.21 -20.66 -25.65
CA LEU A 20 0.18 -19.53 -24.73
C LEU A 20 -1.26 -19.28 -24.30
N ASP A 21 -1.45 -18.96 -23.03
CA ASP A 21 -2.71 -18.49 -22.46
C ASP A 21 -2.59 -17.01 -22.03
N ALA A 22 -3.58 -16.50 -21.32
CA ALA A 22 -3.59 -15.11 -20.84
C ALA A 22 -2.69 -14.87 -19.62
N GLY A 23 -2.00 -15.88 -19.09
CA GLY A 23 -1.15 -15.83 -17.91
C GLY A 23 -1.93 -15.68 -16.61
N ILE A 24 -1.20 -15.39 -15.54
CA ILE A 24 -1.77 -15.31 -14.16
C ILE A 24 -2.51 -14.00 -13.87
N ALA A 25 -2.34 -12.97 -14.70
CA ALA A 25 -2.90 -11.64 -14.46
C ALA A 25 -3.70 -11.13 -15.67
N PRO A 26 -4.75 -11.86 -16.13
CA PRO A 26 -5.51 -11.48 -17.30
C PRO A 26 -6.41 -10.25 -17.09
N ARG A 27 -6.71 -9.88 -15.84
CA ARG A 27 -7.58 -8.75 -15.54
C ARG A 27 -6.80 -7.47 -15.24
N ALA A 28 -5.72 -7.54 -14.46
CA ALA A 28 -4.88 -6.39 -14.14
C ALA A 28 -3.50 -6.80 -13.64
N ARG A 29 -2.50 -5.95 -13.90
CA ARG A 29 -1.12 -6.04 -13.40
C ARG A 29 -0.83 -4.83 -12.52
N LEU A 30 -0.67 -5.07 -11.23
CA LEU A 30 -0.43 -4.06 -10.22
C LEU A 30 1.04 -4.06 -9.84
N GLY A 31 1.71 -2.91 -9.99
CA GLY A 31 3.05 -2.66 -9.47
C GLY A 31 2.98 -2.09 -8.06
N LEU A 32 3.89 -2.52 -7.18
CA LEU A 32 4.01 -1.99 -5.83
C LEU A 32 5.48 -1.75 -5.48
N VAL A 33 5.84 -0.50 -5.22
CA VAL A 33 7.15 -0.13 -4.68
C VAL A 33 7.04 -0.09 -3.16
N VAL A 34 7.71 -1.02 -2.49
CA VAL A 34 7.67 -1.26 -1.04
C VAL A 34 8.92 -0.72 -0.38
N LEU A 35 8.84 -0.16 0.82
CA LEU A 35 10.04 0.21 1.59
C LEU A 35 10.86 -1.03 1.95
N ALA A 36 12.19 -0.92 1.90
CA ALA A 36 13.07 -2.03 2.28
C ALA A 36 12.85 -2.48 3.73
N THR A 37 12.40 -1.57 4.61
CA THR A 37 12.09 -1.84 6.03
C THR A 37 10.65 -2.31 6.28
N ASP A 38 9.74 -2.23 5.29
CA ASP A 38 8.34 -2.59 5.50
C ASP A 38 8.15 -4.12 5.66
N HIS A 39 7.46 -4.54 6.71
CA HIS A 39 7.15 -5.94 7.01
C HIS A 39 5.69 -6.30 6.69
N THR A 40 4.84 -5.31 6.39
CA THR A 40 3.39 -5.43 6.55
C THR A 40 2.62 -5.34 5.24
N ILE A 41 2.93 -4.34 4.39
CA ILE A 41 2.12 -4.03 3.22
C ILE A 41 1.94 -5.22 2.27
N GLU A 42 3.01 -5.96 1.98
CA GLU A 42 2.95 -7.13 1.10
C GLU A 42 2.06 -8.23 1.69
N HIS A 43 2.13 -8.44 3.02
CA HIS A 43 1.31 -9.42 3.73
C HIS A 43 -0.19 -9.05 3.63
N GLU A 44 -0.55 -7.82 3.91
CA GLU A 44 -1.94 -7.36 3.85
C GLU A 44 -2.50 -7.41 2.43
N TRP A 45 -1.72 -6.93 1.45
CA TRP A 45 -2.15 -6.91 0.05
C TRP A 45 -2.35 -8.31 -0.53
N ARG A 46 -1.43 -9.24 -0.25
CA ARG A 46 -1.61 -10.64 -0.70
C ARG A 46 -2.89 -11.26 -0.16
N ARG A 47 -3.25 -10.95 1.08
CA ARG A 47 -4.50 -11.45 1.67
C ARG A 47 -5.75 -10.85 1.00
N ILE A 48 -5.74 -9.55 0.73
CA ILE A 48 -6.85 -8.86 0.04
C ILE A 48 -6.97 -9.39 -1.40
N LEU A 49 -5.86 -9.43 -2.14
CA LEU A 49 -5.85 -9.83 -3.55
C LEU A 49 -6.11 -11.32 -3.78
N ALA A 50 -5.96 -12.16 -2.76
CA ALA A 50 -6.35 -13.57 -2.84
C ALA A 50 -7.85 -13.74 -3.16
N ASP A 51 -8.68 -12.72 -2.86
CA ASP A 51 -10.11 -12.71 -3.19
C ASP A 51 -10.42 -12.16 -4.59
N VAL A 52 -9.40 -11.75 -5.35
CA VAL A 52 -9.56 -11.11 -6.66
C VAL A 52 -8.78 -11.88 -7.72
N PRO A 53 -9.35 -13.00 -8.20
CA PRO A 53 -8.67 -13.85 -9.17
C PRO A 53 -8.39 -13.09 -10.47
N GLY A 54 -7.25 -13.40 -11.09
CA GLY A 54 -6.83 -12.78 -12.35
C GLY A 54 -6.19 -11.41 -12.21
N VAL A 55 -5.92 -10.95 -10.99
CA VAL A 55 -5.12 -9.75 -10.69
C VAL A 55 -3.74 -10.16 -10.19
N GLY A 56 -2.69 -9.70 -10.85
CA GLY A 56 -1.30 -9.96 -10.46
C GLY A 56 -0.70 -8.80 -9.69
N LEU A 57 0.00 -9.11 -8.59
CA LEU A 57 0.81 -8.15 -7.82
C LEU A 57 2.28 -8.40 -8.08
N TYR A 58 2.97 -7.38 -8.57
CA TYR A 58 4.40 -7.39 -8.87
C TYR A 58 5.07 -6.28 -8.07
N GLN A 59 6.11 -6.62 -7.32
CA GLN A 59 6.67 -5.70 -6.34
C GLN A 59 8.19 -5.57 -6.46
N SER A 60 8.68 -4.42 -6.06
CA SER A 60 10.09 -4.13 -5.82
C SER A 60 10.27 -3.47 -4.48
N ARG A 61 11.50 -3.42 -3.98
CA ARG A 61 11.81 -2.69 -2.75
C ARG A 61 12.69 -1.49 -3.03
N ILE A 62 12.33 -0.35 -2.40
CA ILE A 62 13.11 0.88 -2.43
C ILE A 62 13.91 1.01 -1.13
N LEU A 63 15.21 1.27 -1.26
CA LEU A 63 16.06 1.50 -0.09
C LEU A 63 15.63 2.77 0.65
N ASN A 64 15.37 2.65 1.94
CA ASN A 64 15.01 3.72 2.86
C ASN A 64 15.79 3.58 4.18
N ASP A 65 15.82 4.64 4.97
CA ASP A 65 16.33 4.60 6.33
C ASP A 65 15.25 4.05 7.28
N ALA A 66 15.65 3.32 8.32
CA ALA A 66 14.73 2.82 9.32
C ALA A 66 14.18 3.94 10.23
N ARG A 67 14.87 5.08 10.33
CA ARG A 67 14.38 6.26 11.06
C ARG A 67 13.51 7.13 10.17
N ILE A 68 12.36 7.49 10.67
CA ILE A 68 11.34 8.27 9.96
C ILE A 68 11.56 9.76 10.28
N THR A 69 12.32 10.46 9.41
CA THR A 69 12.53 11.93 9.48
C THR A 69 12.23 12.57 8.13
N PRO A 70 11.95 13.89 8.06
CA PRO A 70 11.73 14.57 6.79
C PRO A 70 12.85 14.37 5.77
N GLU A 71 14.10 14.36 6.20
CA GLU A 71 15.28 14.21 5.34
C GLU A 71 15.37 12.78 4.77
N THR A 72 15.20 11.75 5.61
CA THR A 72 15.23 10.35 5.18
C THR A 72 14.06 10.01 4.26
N LEU A 73 12.90 10.62 4.49
CA LEU A 73 11.71 10.48 3.65
C LEU A 73 11.91 11.13 2.27
N ALA A 74 12.46 12.36 2.22
CA ALA A 74 12.75 13.07 0.97
C ALA A 74 13.78 12.33 0.10
N ALA A 75 14.79 11.72 0.71
CA ALA A 75 15.86 11.02 0.01
C ALA A 75 15.39 9.80 -0.83
N MET A 76 14.17 9.34 -0.63
CA MET A 76 13.61 8.25 -1.45
C MET A 76 13.20 8.69 -2.85
N GLU A 77 12.95 9.98 -3.08
CA GLU A 77 12.46 10.48 -4.38
C GLU A 77 13.36 10.06 -5.55
N ASP A 78 14.67 10.21 -5.40
CA ASP A 78 15.62 9.94 -6.48
C ASP A 78 15.75 8.45 -6.81
N ARG A 79 15.29 7.56 -5.92
CA ARG A 79 15.33 6.11 -6.09
C ARG A 79 14.02 5.53 -6.66
N LEU A 80 12.95 6.34 -6.75
CA LEU A 80 11.62 5.86 -7.17
C LEU A 80 11.62 5.32 -8.60
N ALA A 81 12.28 6.00 -9.53
CA ALA A 81 12.33 5.57 -10.92
C ALA A 81 13.02 4.21 -11.05
N ASP A 82 14.19 4.02 -10.44
CA ASP A 82 14.96 2.77 -10.50
C ASP A 82 14.19 1.62 -9.83
N ALA A 83 13.62 1.86 -8.65
CA ALA A 83 12.80 0.86 -7.96
C ALA A 83 11.57 0.46 -8.80
N THR A 84 10.98 1.40 -9.55
CA THR A 84 9.84 1.13 -10.42
C THR A 84 10.26 0.40 -11.71
N ALA A 85 11.40 0.71 -12.27
CA ALA A 85 11.87 0.17 -13.55
C ALA A 85 12.05 -1.35 -13.53
N VAL A 86 12.44 -1.91 -12.38
CA VAL A 86 12.70 -3.36 -12.22
C VAL A 86 11.42 -4.19 -12.04
N ILE A 87 10.25 -3.57 -11.89
CA ILE A 87 8.97 -4.31 -11.82
C ILE A 87 8.56 -4.72 -13.21
N MET A 88 8.68 -6.00 -13.59
CA MET A 88 8.25 -6.55 -14.88
C MET A 88 8.74 -5.72 -16.09
N PRO A 89 10.05 -5.57 -16.33
CA PRO A 89 10.56 -4.80 -17.47
C PRO A 89 9.97 -5.27 -18.80
N GLY A 90 9.53 -4.32 -19.63
CA GLY A 90 8.94 -4.63 -20.95
C GLY A 90 7.47 -5.07 -20.92
N VAL A 91 6.86 -5.22 -19.73
CA VAL A 91 5.45 -5.58 -19.58
C VAL A 91 4.68 -4.37 -19.03
N PRO A 92 3.54 -3.98 -19.64
CA PRO A 92 2.71 -2.90 -19.14
C PRO A 92 2.14 -3.22 -17.74
N LEU A 93 2.13 -2.21 -16.87
CA LEU A 93 1.44 -2.23 -15.58
C LEU A 93 0.24 -1.29 -15.65
N ASP A 94 -0.92 -1.71 -15.14
CA ASP A 94 -2.13 -0.88 -15.12
C ASP A 94 -2.04 0.23 -14.07
N VAL A 95 -1.48 -0.11 -12.91
CA VAL A 95 -1.28 0.82 -11.78
C VAL A 95 0.07 0.55 -11.14
N VAL A 96 0.76 1.60 -10.71
CA VAL A 96 1.91 1.51 -9.80
C VAL A 96 1.59 2.24 -8.52
N ALA A 97 1.70 1.56 -7.39
CA ALA A 97 1.54 2.10 -6.06
C ALA A 97 2.91 2.30 -5.39
N PHE A 98 3.11 3.45 -4.74
CA PHE A 98 4.28 3.71 -3.89
C PHE A 98 3.88 3.60 -2.42
N GLY A 99 4.39 2.61 -1.71
CA GLY A 99 3.96 2.21 -0.38
C GLY A 99 4.60 3.01 0.77
N CYS A 100 4.52 4.34 0.75
CA CYS A 100 4.95 5.16 1.90
C CYS A 100 4.06 6.38 2.11
N THR A 101 3.34 6.44 3.24
CA THR A 101 2.43 7.54 3.58
C THR A 101 3.19 8.83 3.86
N SER A 102 4.14 8.78 4.79
CA SER A 102 4.91 9.95 5.23
C SER A 102 5.83 10.48 4.14
N ALA A 103 6.51 9.61 3.38
CA ALA A 103 7.35 10.06 2.27
C ALA A 103 6.53 10.76 1.19
N THR A 104 5.33 10.25 0.87
CA THR A 104 4.47 10.92 -0.11
C THR A 104 4.09 12.33 0.32
N MET A 105 3.84 12.57 1.61
CA MET A 105 3.53 13.91 2.11
C MET A 105 4.73 14.87 2.03
N VAL A 106 5.94 14.35 2.23
CA VAL A 106 7.18 15.14 2.17
C VAL A 106 7.61 15.42 0.73
N ILE A 107 7.59 14.40 -0.13
CA ILE A 107 7.97 14.51 -1.55
C ILE A 107 6.88 15.25 -2.34
N GLY A 108 5.62 14.96 -2.06
CA GLY A 108 4.45 15.41 -2.81
C GLY A 108 3.95 14.35 -3.79
N GLU A 109 2.62 14.16 -3.83
CA GLU A 109 1.95 13.15 -4.66
C GLU A 109 2.29 13.29 -6.16
N GLU A 110 2.33 14.53 -6.65
CA GLU A 110 2.65 14.83 -8.05
C GLU A 110 4.09 14.43 -8.41
N ARG A 111 5.06 14.77 -7.54
CA ARG A 111 6.47 14.41 -7.77
C ARG A 111 6.68 12.91 -7.77
N VAL A 112 6.01 12.19 -6.86
CA VAL A 112 6.00 10.72 -6.86
C VAL A 112 5.48 10.19 -8.19
N ALA A 113 4.35 10.72 -8.69
CA ALA A 113 3.78 10.31 -9.96
C ALA A 113 4.73 10.60 -11.14
N VAL A 114 5.36 11.76 -11.17
CA VAL A 114 6.35 12.11 -12.20
C VAL A 114 7.53 11.12 -12.23
N ARG A 115 8.08 10.76 -11.07
CA ARG A 115 9.20 9.80 -10.99
C ARG A 115 8.80 8.39 -11.47
N ILE A 116 7.62 7.94 -11.11
CA ILE A 116 7.10 6.62 -11.54
C ILE A 116 6.81 6.64 -13.05
N ASN A 117 6.13 7.69 -13.54
CA ASN A 117 5.74 7.77 -14.94
C ASN A 117 6.92 8.04 -15.89
N ALA A 118 8.06 8.50 -15.39
CA ALA A 118 9.29 8.57 -16.18
C ALA A 118 9.72 7.20 -16.75
N VAL A 119 9.40 6.10 -16.06
CA VAL A 119 9.73 4.72 -16.47
C VAL A 119 8.50 3.87 -16.77
N ARG A 120 7.30 4.29 -16.35
CA ARG A 120 6.01 3.62 -16.59
C ARG A 120 4.97 4.63 -17.06
N PRO A 121 5.11 5.24 -18.25
CA PRO A 121 4.32 6.40 -18.68
C PRO A 121 2.83 6.15 -18.80
N GLN A 122 2.40 4.90 -18.97
CA GLN A 122 0.98 4.53 -19.12
C GLN A 122 0.33 4.07 -17.81
N ALA A 123 1.12 3.81 -16.75
CA ALA A 123 0.59 3.35 -15.48
C ALA A 123 -0.12 4.49 -14.73
N ARG A 124 -1.29 4.21 -14.17
CA ARG A 124 -1.88 5.09 -13.17
C ARG A 124 -1.05 4.97 -11.89
N VAL A 125 -0.95 6.08 -11.14
CA VAL A 125 -0.14 6.11 -9.92
C VAL A 125 -1.02 6.36 -8.72
N THR A 126 -0.74 5.66 -7.62
CA THR A 126 -1.35 5.92 -6.33
C THR A 126 -0.34 5.81 -5.20
N THR A 127 -0.71 6.40 -4.07
CA THR A 127 0.05 6.37 -2.83
C THR A 127 -0.92 6.17 -1.66
N PRO A 128 -0.44 5.82 -0.45
CA PRO A 128 -1.34 5.63 0.69
C PRO A 128 -2.18 6.87 1.01
N ILE A 129 -1.61 8.08 0.90
CA ILE A 129 -2.36 9.31 1.23
C ILE A 129 -3.32 9.72 0.10
N THR A 130 -2.92 9.54 -1.17
CA THR A 130 -3.82 9.73 -2.33
C THR A 130 -5.04 8.82 -2.22
N ALA A 131 -4.78 7.55 -1.93
CA ALA A 131 -5.82 6.53 -1.75
C ALA A 131 -6.71 6.82 -0.53
N ALA A 132 -6.12 7.30 0.56
CA ALA A 132 -6.89 7.69 1.76
C ALA A 132 -7.90 8.79 1.43
N PHE A 133 -7.52 9.83 0.69
CA PHE A 133 -8.46 10.89 0.28
C PHE A 133 -9.55 10.37 -0.66
N ALA A 134 -9.22 9.46 -1.58
CA ALA A 134 -10.22 8.80 -2.41
C ALA A 134 -11.19 7.97 -1.55
N ALA A 135 -10.66 7.21 -0.58
CA ALA A 135 -11.46 6.41 0.35
C ALA A 135 -12.38 7.27 1.23
N PHE A 136 -11.88 8.39 1.79
CA PHE A 136 -12.71 9.29 2.60
C PHE A 136 -13.89 9.87 1.80
N LYS A 137 -13.64 10.26 0.55
CA LYS A 137 -14.70 10.73 -0.36
C LYS A 137 -15.72 9.63 -0.65
N ALA A 138 -15.27 8.42 -0.97
CA ALA A 138 -16.14 7.28 -1.27
C ALA A 138 -16.99 6.87 -0.04
N LEU A 139 -16.43 6.99 1.16
CA LEU A 139 -17.13 6.70 2.43
C LEU A 139 -17.99 7.86 2.92
N GLY A 140 -17.97 9.03 2.29
CA GLY A 140 -18.67 10.22 2.73
C GLY A 140 -18.12 10.82 4.04
N ALA A 141 -16.90 10.44 4.45
CA ALA A 141 -16.27 10.90 5.68
C ALA A 141 -15.65 12.29 5.52
N ARG A 142 -15.83 13.14 6.51
CA ARG A 142 -15.26 14.49 6.55
C ARG A 142 -14.48 14.78 7.84
N ARG A 143 -14.91 14.22 8.96
CA ARG A 143 -14.31 14.40 10.29
C ARG A 143 -13.64 13.10 10.72
N LEU A 144 -12.34 13.11 10.78
CA LEU A 144 -11.53 11.92 10.94
C LEU A 144 -10.96 11.78 12.35
N ALA A 145 -10.98 10.57 12.90
CA ALA A 145 -10.02 10.16 13.89
C ALA A 145 -8.78 9.62 13.16
N VAL A 146 -7.62 10.18 13.44
CA VAL A 146 -6.36 9.75 12.84
C VAL A 146 -5.50 9.07 13.89
N LEU A 147 -5.03 7.86 13.61
CA LEU A 147 -4.08 7.11 14.41
C LEU A 147 -2.79 6.92 13.61
N THR A 148 -1.64 7.21 14.22
CA THR A 148 -0.32 7.06 13.60
C THR A 148 0.65 6.38 14.56
N PRO A 149 1.80 5.86 14.09
CA PRO A 149 2.91 5.54 14.98
C PRO A 149 3.87 6.73 15.20
N TYR A 150 3.76 7.82 14.46
CA TYR A 150 4.77 8.83 14.25
C TYR A 150 5.00 9.74 15.47
N ARG A 151 6.15 10.42 15.47
CA ARG A 151 6.50 11.52 16.38
C ARG A 151 5.65 12.77 16.10
N ASP A 152 5.68 13.71 17.02
CA ASP A 152 4.84 14.92 16.98
C ASP A 152 5.10 15.81 15.75
N ASP A 153 6.34 15.92 15.28
CA ASP A 153 6.70 16.71 14.10
C ASP A 153 6.10 16.14 12.81
N VAL A 154 6.16 14.81 12.63
CA VAL A 154 5.53 14.10 11.50
C VAL A 154 4.00 14.15 11.64
N ASN A 155 3.47 14.01 12.85
CA ASN A 155 2.05 14.11 13.15
C ASN A 155 1.48 15.50 12.83
N ALA A 156 2.21 16.56 13.17
CA ALA A 156 1.82 17.93 12.82
C ALA A 156 1.78 18.13 11.29
N THR A 157 2.70 17.52 10.56
CA THR A 157 2.70 17.53 9.09
C THR A 157 1.49 16.76 8.54
N MET A 158 1.20 15.57 9.05
CA MET A 158 0.03 14.77 8.68
C MET A 158 -1.26 15.55 8.88
N ARG A 159 -1.45 16.16 10.06
CA ARG A 159 -2.63 16.97 10.37
C ARG A 159 -2.82 18.08 9.34
N ARG A 160 -1.79 18.93 9.15
CA ARG A 160 -1.85 20.02 8.16
C ARG A 160 -2.15 19.53 6.75
N TYR A 161 -1.55 18.39 6.38
CA TYR A 161 -1.73 17.81 5.04
C TYR A 161 -3.17 17.34 4.79
N VAL A 162 -3.80 16.74 5.79
CA VAL A 162 -5.20 16.28 5.74
C VAL A 162 -6.16 17.47 5.74
N GLU A 163 -5.92 18.45 6.64
CA GLU A 163 -6.78 19.63 6.78
C GLU A 163 -6.71 20.55 5.54
N ALA A 164 -5.55 20.71 4.92
CA ALA A 164 -5.39 21.47 3.67
C ALA A 164 -6.19 20.89 2.49
N ARG A 165 -6.66 19.64 2.58
CA ARG A 165 -7.51 19.00 1.57
C ARG A 165 -8.99 18.99 1.92
N GLY A 166 -9.40 19.79 2.94
CA GLY A 166 -10.79 19.99 3.31
C GLY A 166 -11.40 18.92 4.22
N PHE A 167 -10.56 18.09 4.84
CA PHE A 167 -10.98 17.16 5.90
C PHE A 167 -10.65 17.75 7.27
N THR A 168 -11.46 17.42 8.27
CA THR A 168 -11.21 17.81 9.66
C THR A 168 -10.59 16.66 10.42
N VAL A 169 -9.46 16.89 11.10
CA VAL A 169 -8.90 15.93 12.05
C VAL A 169 -9.49 16.22 13.43
N ALA A 170 -10.64 15.57 13.72
CA ALA A 170 -11.38 15.79 14.97
C ALA A 170 -10.66 15.20 16.17
N THR A 171 -10.06 14.01 16.00
CA THR A 171 -9.30 13.33 17.05
C THR A 171 -7.99 12.80 16.48
N PHE A 172 -6.91 12.88 17.23
CA PHE A 172 -5.59 12.43 16.80
C PHE A 172 -4.93 11.60 17.90
N GLY A 173 -4.47 10.40 17.56
CA GLY A 173 -3.70 9.53 18.45
C GLY A 173 -2.40 9.08 17.80
N THR A 174 -1.41 8.76 18.61
CA THR A 174 -0.13 8.25 18.14
C THR A 174 0.46 7.23 19.11
N PHE A 175 1.27 6.30 18.58
CA PHE A 175 2.11 5.43 19.40
C PHE A 175 3.47 6.06 19.73
N GLY A 176 3.88 7.14 19.04
CA GLY A 176 5.10 7.89 19.31
C GLY A 176 6.39 7.12 19.01
N GLU A 177 6.37 6.15 18.07
CA GLU A 177 7.52 5.32 17.71
C GLU A 177 8.10 5.75 16.35
N GLU A 178 9.41 5.91 16.28
CA GLU A 178 10.12 6.33 15.08
C GLU A 178 10.88 5.19 14.37
N ASP A 179 11.04 4.05 15.04
CA ASP A 179 11.70 2.86 14.49
C ASP A 179 10.68 2.01 13.72
N ASP A 180 10.80 1.97 12.39
CA ASP A 180 9.87 1.27 11.49
C ASP A 180 9.78 -0.23 11.80
N HIS A 181 10.88 -0.87 12.20
CA HIS A 181 10.86 -2.28 12.61
C HIS A 181 10.10 -2.53 13.92
N LYS A 182 10.06 -1.56 14.83
CA LYS A 182 9.21 -1.65 16.03
C LYS A 182 7.76 -1.37 15.70
N VAL A 183 7.49 -0.38 14.83
CA VAL A 183 6.14 -0.08 14.35
C VAL A 183 5.48 -1.32 13.75
N ALA A 184 6.19 -2.06 12.91
CA ALA A 184 5.68 -3.29 12.28
C ALA A 184 5.31 -4.39 13.29
N ARG A 185 5.82 -4.31 14.53
CA ARG A 185 5.53 -5.25 15.62
C ARG A 185 4.48 -4.77 16.61
N ILE A 186 3.94 -3.55 16.45
CA ILE A 186 2.78 -3.11 17.23
C ILE A 186 1.64 -4.12 16.96
N SER A 187 1.08 -4.68 18.02
CA SER A 187 0.10 -5.75 17.89
C SER A 187 -1.20 -5.27 17.27
N GLU A 188 -1.88 -6.13 16.52
CA GLU A 188 -3.23 -5.85 16.00
C GLU A 188 -4.20 -5.48 17.12
N ALA A 189 -4.06 -6.07 18.30
CA ALA A 189 -4.86 -5.73 19.48
C ALA A 189 -4.63 -4.28 19.90
N SER A 190 -3.38 -3.82 19.98
CA SER A 190 -3.08 -2.42 20.33
C SER A 190 -3.63 -1.44 19.29
N VAL A 191 -3.50 -1.77 17.99
CA VAL A 191 -4.04 -0.94 16.90
C VAL A 191 -5.57 -0.90 16.96
N ARG A 192 -6.22 -2.05 17.18
CA ARG A 192 -7.67 -2.14 17.34
C ARG A 192 -8.16 -1.30 18.51
N ASP A 193 -7.55 -1.45 19.67
CA ASP A 193 -7.99 -0.78 20.90
C ASP A 193 -7.81 0.73 20.80
N ALA A 194 -6.71 1.20 20.19
CA ALA A 194 -6.49 2.61 19.90
C ALA A 194 -7.51 3.17 18.89
N ALA A 195 -7.78 2.43 17.81
CA ALA A 195 -8.77 2.82 16.81
C ALA A 195 -10.18 2.90 17.41
N LEU A 196 -10.55 1.96 18.27
CA LEU A 196 -11.82 1.99 19.03
C LEU A 196 -11.90 3.19 19.97
N ALA A 197 -10.82 3.47 20.70
CA ALA A 197 -10.79 4.60 21.65
C ALA A 197 -11.02 5.94 20.93
N LEU A 198 -10.30 6.17 19.81
CA LEU A 198 -10.44 7.38 19.01
C LEU A 198 -11.76 7.48 18.27
N GLY A 199 -12.23 6.36 17.71
CA GLY A 199 -13.45 6.30 16.89
C GLY A 199 -14.76 6.48 17.68
N ARG A 200 -14.73 6.30 19.02
CA ARG A 200 -15.91 6.53 19.89
C ARG A 200 -16.29 8.00 20.02
N ASP A 201 -15.39 8.92 19.69
CA ASP A 201 -15.72 10.34 19.70
C ASP A 201 -16.91 10.62 18.78
N PRO A 202 -18.02 11.24 19.28
CA PRO A 202 -19.21 11.53 18.48
C PRO A 202 -18.92 12.51 17.34
N GLY A 203 -17.87 13.31 17.44
CA GLY A 203 -17.40 14.24 16.43
C GLY A 203 -16.70 13.60 15.23
N VAL A 204 -16.54 12.27 15.19
CA VAL A 204 -15.79 11.52 14.18
C VAL A 204 -16.73 10.78 13.24
N ASP A 205 -16.51 10.89 11.93
CA ASP A 205 -17.24 10.17 10.88
C ASP A 205 -16.56 8.84 10.50
N ALA A 206 -15.21 8.78 10.55
CA ALA A 206 -14.42 7.62 10.18
C ALA A 206 -13.08 7.58 10.93
N VAL A 207 -12.49 6.39 11.03
CA VAL A 207 -11.14 6.18 11.56
C VAL A 207 -10.16 5.92 10.42
N PHE A 208 -9.05 6.65 10.42
CA PHE A 208 -7.92 6.43 9.52
C PHE A 208 -6.65 6.06 10.30
N VAL A 209 -6.12 4.88 10.04
CA VAL A 209 -4.85 4.42 10.62
C VAL A 209 -3.74 4.62 9.59
N ALA A 210 -2.90 5.61 9.81
CA ALA A 210 -1.83 5.99 8.89
C ALA A 210 -0.52 5.28 9.26
N CYS A 211 0.13 4.76 8.32
CA CYS A 211 1.41 4.06 8.20
C CYS A 211 1.22 2.67 7.56
N THR A 212 2.07 2.34 6.59
CA THR A 212 2.03 1.04 5.89
C THR A 212 2.54 -0.10 6.76
N SER A 213 3.33 0.20 7.80
CA SER A 213 3.86 -0.80 8.73
C SER A 213 2.84 -1.26 9.79
N LEU A 214 1.69 -0.56 9.97
CA LEU A 214 0.64 -0.97 10.89
C LEU A 214 -0.32 -1.98 10.24
N ARG A 215 -0.66 -3.04 10.99
CA ARG A 215 -1.57 -4.11 10.55
C ARG A 215 -3.01 -3.77 10.85
N VAL A 216 -3.81 -3.53 9.82
CA VAL A 216 -5.21 -3.06 9.96
C VAL A 216 -6.19 -3.86 9.13
N ALA A 217 -5.82 -4.34 7.95
CA ALA A 217 -6.76 -4.94 7.02
C ALA A 217 -7.61 -6.06 7.65
N ALA A 218 -6.99 -6.92 8.48
CA ALA A 218 -7.69 -8.04 9.12
C ALA A 218 -8.65 -7.61 10.24
N ILE A 219 -8.45 -6.44 10.85
CA ILE A 219 -9.25 -5.96 11.99
C ILE A 219 -10.27 -4.88 11.60
N ALA A 220 -10.15 -4.29 10.40
CA ALA A 220 -10.97 -3.16 9.98
C ALA A 220 -12.47 -3.43 10.10
N ALA A 221 -12.97 -4.52 9.53
CA ALA A 221 -14.39 -4.87 9.58
C ALA A 221 -14.91 -5.08 11.01
N GLY A 222 -14.09 -5.69 11.90
CA GLY A 222 -14.45 -5.88 13.31
C GLY A 222 -14.52 -4.56 14.08
N VAL A 223 -13.59 -3.62 13.82
CA VAL A 223 -13.62 -2.28 14.43
C VAL A 223 -14.81 -1.48 13.91
N GLU A 224 -15.12 -1.56 12.61
CA GLU A 224 -16.32 -0.95 12.02
C GLU A 224 -17.62 -1.45 12.65
N ALA A 225 -17.71 -2.76 12.87
CA ALA A 225 -18.89 -3.35 13.51
C ALA A 225 -19.08 -2.83 14.96
N ALA A 226 -17.98 -2.66 15.69
CA ALA A 226 -18.01 -2.16 17.07
C ALA A 226 -18.30 -0.65 17.16
N LEU A 227 -17.87 0.15 16.17
CA LEU A 227 -18.03 1.60 16.15
C LEU A 227 -19.29 2.07 15.43
N GLY A 228 -19.82 1.28 14.52
CA GLY A 228 -20.83 1.73 13.56
C GLY A 228 -20.31 2.71 12.50
N LYS A 229 -18.99 2.95 12.43
CA LYS A 229 -18.33 3.94 11.56
C LYS A 229 -17.30 3.27 10.66
N PRO A 230 -17.03 3.81 9.46
CA PRO A 230 -15.98 3.30 8.56
C PRO A 230 -14.60 3.35 9.20
N VAL A 231 -13.78 2.34 8.88
CA VAL A 231 -12.38 2.26 9.27
C VAL A 231 -11.53 1.93 8.05
N THR A 232 -10.48 2.68 7.84
CA THR A 232 -9.50 2.39 6.79
C THR A 232 -8.08 2.67 7.26
N SER A 233 -7.11 2.18 6.50
CA SER A 233 -5.69 2.45 6.74
C SER A 233 -4.95 2.80 5.47
N SER A 234 -3.69 3.18 5.61
CA SER A 234 -2.78 3.39 4.49
C SER A 234 -2.80 2.22 3.50
N ASN A 235 -2.56 1.01 3.97
CA ASN A 235 -2.53 -0.20 3.12
C ASN A 235 -3.90 -0.55 2.57
N HIS A 236 -4.92 -0.49 3.42
CA HIS A 236 -6.28 -0.86 3.10
C HIS A 236 -6.87 0.06 2.03
N ALA A 237 -6.76 1.39 2.22
CA ALA A 237 -7.20 2.36 1.23
C ALA A 237 -6.41 2.24 -0.07
N MET A 238 -5.08 2.03 0.01
CA MET A 238 -4.25 1.94 -1.19
C MET A 238 -4.52 0.67 -1.99
N ALA A 239 -4.76 -0.47 -1.35
CA ALA A 239 -5.16 -1.70 -2.04
C ALA A 239 -6.50 -1.51 -2.77
N TRP A 240 -7.50 -0.94 -2.08
CA TRP A 240 -8.80 -0.62 -2.67
C TRP A 240 -8.66 0.33 -3.87
N HIS A 241 -7.97 1.44 -3.69
CA HIS A 241 -7.81 2.45 -4.75
C HIS A 241 -7.04 1.92 -5.95
N THR A 242 -6.01 1.09 -5.72
CA THR A 242 -5.26 0.44 -6.79
C THR A 242 -6.16 -0.47 -7.63
N LEU A 243 -7.03 -1.25 -7.00
CA LEU A 243 -8.03 -2.07 -7.70
C LEU A 243 -8.99 -1.18 -8.52
N ARG A 244 -9.52 -0.11 -7.94
CA ARG A 244 -10.44 0.81 -8.66
C ARG A 244 -9.76 1.50 -9.83
N LEU A 245 -8.52 1.95 -9.67
CA LEU A 245 -7.72 2.49 -10.76
C LEU A 245 -7.47 1.46 -11.87
N ALA A 246 -7.29 0.19 -11.54
CA ALA A 246 -7.14 -0.89 -12.50
C ALA A 246 -8.47 -1.33 -13.17
N GLY A 247 -9.60 -0.70 -12.84
CA GLY A 247 -10.92 -1.07 -13.37
C GLY A 247 -11.55 -2.29 -12.70
N ILE A 248 -11.01 -2.74 -11.57
CA ILE A 248 -11.53 -3.87 -10.80
C ILE A 248 -12.54 -3.36 -9.79
N ALA A 249 -13.83 -3.63 -10.02
CA ALA A 249 -14.94 -3.15 -9.20
C ALA A 249 -15.51 -4.24 -8.24
N ASP A 250 -14.86 -5.37 -8.13
CA ASP A 250 -15.31 -6.51 -7.32
C ASP A 250 -15.59 -6.06 -5.86
N PRO A 251 -16.80 -6.30 -5.33
CA PRO A 251 -17.10 -6.00 -3.94
C PRO A 251 -16.49 -7.08 -3.04
N LEU A 252 -15.78 -6.65 -2.00
CA LEU A 252 -15.12 -7.53 -1.05
C LEU A 252 -15.53 -7.19 0.40
N PRO A 253 -16.81 -7.36 0.78
CA PRO A 253 -17.36 -6.85 2.05
C PRO A 253 -16.68 -7.42 3.30
N ARG A 254 -15.99 -8.57 3.21
CA ARG A 254 -15.24 -9.11 4.35
C ARG A 254 -14.09 -8.21 4.80
N TRP A 255 -13.61 -7.31 3.91
CA TRP A 255 -12.56 -6.34 4.20
C TRP A 255 -13.10 -4.99 4.70
N GLY A 256 -14.39 -4.89 5.00
CA GLY A 256 -15.02 -3.71 5.55
C GLY A 256 -15.79 -2.87 4.53
N ARG A 257 -16.34 -1.75 5.00
CA ARG A 257 -17.28 -0.90 4.24
C ARG A 257 -16.65 -0.34 2.97
N LEU A 258 -15.38 0.06 3.01
CA LEU A 258 -14.69 0.60 1.83
C LEU A 258 -14.68 -0.41 0.69
N PHE A 259 -14.37 -1.66 0.97
CA PHE A 259 -14.30 -2.72 -0.04
C PHE A 259 -15.68 -3.27 -0.44
N ALA A 260 -16.74 -2.95 0.29
CA ALA A 260 -18.11 -3.25 -0.12
C ALA A 260 -18.63 -2.30 -1.22
N LEU A 261 -17.99 -1.13 -1.38
CA LEU A 261 -18.33 -0.17 -2.44
C LEU A 261 -17.84 -0.70 -3.79
N SER A 262 -18.74 -0.75 -4.76
CA SER A 262 -18.40 -1.03 -6.16
C SER A 262 -18.01 0.28 -6.85
N GLY A 263 -16.80 0.74 -6.68
CA GLY A 263 -16.19 1.86 -7.40
C GLY A 263 -17.01 3.14 -7.53
#